data_2b01e47948abeab9f08e08e68ffc9376
#
_entry.id   2b01e47948abeab9f08e08e68ffc9376
#
_cell.length_a   1.000
_cell.length_b   1.000
_cell.length_c   1.000
_cell.angle_alpha   90.00
_cell.angle_beta   90.00
_cell.angle_gamma   90.00
#
_symmetry.space_group_name_H-M   'P 1'
#
loop_
_entity.id
_entity.type
_entity.pdbx_description
1 polymer ?
#
loop_
_entity_poly.entity_id
_entity_poly.type
_entity_poly.pdbx_seq_one_letter_code
_entity_poly.pdbx_strand_id
1 'polypeptide(L)'
;VGSEMCIRDRYQKFKESVFFRRLFFLSFVTSLILFRTLLNRQLWMNPLSDVMGGWGIWETVNGEQKLTTECIENVIMMVPFSAVVMWTFGKKIGNSWKKILWYSGKIAFIFSISIEMLQLLLRLGTFQLSDIFYNTVGGVIGGLMYCAVIKARKYL
;
A
#
# COMPACT_ATOMS: atom_id res chain seq x y z
N VAL A 1 37.79 3.70 -8.02
CA VAL A 1 37.61 5.18 -7.88
C VAL A 1 36.26 5.65 -8.41
N GLY A 2 35.69 5.03 -9.48
CA GLY A 2 34.40 5.45 -10.03
C GLY A 2 33.16 5.07 -9.20
N SER A 3 33.17 3.94 -8.48
CA SER A 3 32.01 3.46 -7.72
C SER A 3 31.79 4.23 -6.40
N GLU A 4 32.83 4.60 -5.72
CA GLU A 4 32.74 5.36 -4.45
C GLU A 4 32.25 6.80 -4.69
N MET A 5 32.71 7.43 -5.79
CA MET A 5 32.24 8.75 -6.19
C MET A 5 30.74 8.73 -6.51
N CYS A 6 30.25 7.69 -7.19
CA CYS A 6 28.84 7.51 -7.52
C CYS A 6 27.95 7.33 -6.26
N ILE A 7 28.44 6.59 -5.24
CA ILE A 7 27.72 6.38 -3.98
C ILE A 7 27.67 7.69 -3.19
N ARG A 8 28.77 8.42 -3.11
CA ARG A 8 28.85 9.70 -2.41
C ARG A 8 27.96 10.76 -3.03
N ASP A 9 27.91 10.87 -4.36
CA ASP A 9 27.04 11.80 -5.07
C ASP A 9 25.55 11.47 -4.87
N ARG A 10 25.19 10.18 -4.84
CA ARG A 10 23.83 9.74 -4.56
C ARG A 10 23.42 10.03 -3.13
N TYR A 11 24.32 9.81 -2.18
CA TYR A 11 24.07 10.13 -0.76
C TYR A 11 23.90 11.64 -0.56
N GLN A 12 24.67 12.47 -1.23
CA GLN A 12 24.58 13.92 -1.16
C GLN A 12 23.25 14.41 -1.76
N LYS A 13 22.84 13.90 -2.94
CA LYS A 13 21.52 14.16 -3.52
C LYS A 13 20.36 13.70 -2.63
N PHE A 14 20.49 12.56 -1.96
CA PHE A 14 19.51 12.07 -0.97
C PHE A 14 19.37 13.06 0.19
N LYS A 15 20.47 13.60 0.69
CA LYS A 15 20.48 14.54 1.81
C LYS A 15 19.91 15.92 1.42
N GLU A 16 20.16 16.38 0.21
CA GLU A 16 19.78 17.71 -0.27
C GLU A 16 18.35 17.77 -0.84
N SER A 17 17.88 16.71 -1.49
CA SER A 17 16.57 16.70 -2.14
C SER A 17 15.49 16.04 -1.30
N VAL A 18 14.56 16.86 -0.76
CA VAL A 18 13.36 16.39 -0.06
C VAL A 18 12.49 15.50 -0.94
N PHE A 19 12.38 15.81 -2.24
CA PHE A 19 11.62 15.00 -3.20
C PHE A 19 12.24 13.62 -3.41
N PHE A 20 13.57 13.55 -3.53
CA PHE A 20 14.28 12.29 -3.67
C PHE A 20 14.08 11.37 -2.45
N ARG A 21 14.15 11.92 -1.23
CA ARG A 21 13.87 11.14 0.01
C ARG A 21 12.46 10.58 0.02
N ARG A 22 11.46 11.36 -0.37
CA ARG A 22 10.06 10.91 -0.44
C ARG A 22 9.89 9.81 -1.46
N LEU A 23 10.49 9.95 -2.63
CA LEU A 23 10.45 8.93 -3.68
C LEU A 23 11.14 7.63 -3.24
N PHE A 24 12.25 7.73 -2.51
CA PHE A 24 12.94 6.58 -1.91
C PHE A 24 12.03 5.82 -0.93
N PHE A 25 11.38 6.53 -0.01
CA PHE A 25 10.44 5.91 0.93
C PHE A 25 9.23 5.31 0.21
N LEU A 26 8.71 5.96 -0.81
CA LEU A 26 7.63 5.42 -1.63
C LEU A 26 8.06 4.12 -2.32
N SER A 27 9.21 4.12 -2.95
CA SER A 27 9.76 2.91 -3.60
C SER A 27 9.98 1.78 -2.61
N PHE A 28 10.53 2.08 -1.43
CA PHE A 28 10.76 1.11 -0.37
C PHE A 28 9.44 0.47 0.12
N VAL A 29 8.45 1.29 0.47
CA VAL A 29 7.14 0.79 0.91
C VAL A 29 6.45 -0.02 -0.19
N THR A 30 6.48 0.46 -1.43
CA THR A 30 5.92 -0.28 -2.58
C THR A 30 6.60 -1.62 -2.76
N SER A 31 7.93 -1.68 -2.67
CA SER A 31 8.69 -2.94 -2.77
C SER A 31 8.34 -3.91 -1.66
N LEU A 32 8.16 -3.45 -0.41
CA LEU A 32 7.73 -4.31 0.71
C LEU A 32 6.34 -4.90 0.46
N ILE A 33 5.41 -4.09 -0.05
CA ILE A 33 4.05 -4.56 -0.38
C ILE A 33 4.12 -5.62 -1.48
N LEU A 34 4.82 -5.35 -2.58
CA LEU A 34 4.96 -6.31 -3.67
C LEU A 34 5.65 -7.60 -3.22
N PHE A 35 6.68 -7.49 -2.38
CA PHE A 35 7.34 -8.65 -1.80
C PHE A 35 6.34 -9.50 -0.97
N ARG A 36 5.59 -8.86 -0.07
CA ARG A 36 4.61 -9.54 0.79
C ARG A 36 3.48 -10.18 -0.01
N THR A 37 2.97 -9.47 -1.03
CA THR A 37 1.79 -9.90 -1.79
C THR A 37 2.09 -10.86 -2.93
N LEU A 38 3.26 -10.80 -3.55
CA LEU A 38 3.61 -11.63 -4.70
C LEU A 38 4.52 -12.80 -4.35
N LEU A 39 5.50 -12.61 -3.43
CA LEU A 39 6.50 -13.63 -3.15
C LEU A 39 6.16 -14.52 -1.94
N ASN A 40 5.28 -14.08 -1.05
CA ASN A 40 4.87 -14.83 0.13
C ASN A 40 3.48 -15.47 -0.05
N ARG A 41 3.21 -16.03 -1.22
CA ARG A 41 1.93 -16.70 -1.57
C ARG A 41 2.17 -18.13 -2.05
N GLN A 42 1.14 -18.97 -1.91
CA GLN A 42 1.20 -20.33 -2.43
C GLN A 42 1.10 -20.32 -3.96
N LEU A 43 1.99 -21.09 -4.59
CA LEU A 43 2.04 -21.24 -6.04
C LEU A 43 0.98 -22.25 -6.52
N TRP A 44 0.48 -22.02 -7.74
CA TRP A 44 -0.38 -22.96 -8.44
C TRP A 44 -1.77 -23.21 -7.84
N MET A 45 -2.29 -22.28 -7.07
CA MET A 45 -3.66 -22.32 -6.60
C MET A 45 -4.64 -21.99 -7.74
N ASN A 46 -5.91 -22.46 -7.60
CA ASN A 46 -6.99 -21.98 -8.47
C ASN A 46 -7.30 -20.51 -8.07
N PRO A 47 -6.97 -19.52 -8.91
CA PRO A 47 -7.05 -18.12 -8.50
C PRO A 47 -8.48 -17.60 -8.32
N LEU A 48 -9.48 -18.33 -8.80
CA LEU A 48 -10.90 -17.95 -8.69
C LEU A 48 -11.66 -18.82 -7.67
N SER A 49 -10.97 -19.59 -6.84
CA SER A 49 -11.64 -20.50 -5.87
C SER A 49 -12.30 -19.77 -4.70
N ASP A 50 -11.88 -18.56 -4.39
CA ASP A 50 -12.32 -17.84 -3.18
C ASP A 50 -12.52 -16.33 -3.40
N VAL A 51 -13.15 -15.95 -4.51
CA VAL A 51 -13.37 -14.54 -4.89
C VAL A 51 -14.15 -13.74 -3.85
N MET A 52 -15.09 -14.39 -3.17
CA MET A 52 -15.97 -13.78 -2.15
C MET A 52 -15.51 -14.08 -0.71
N GLY A 53 -14.36 -14.72 -0.54
CA GLY A 53 -13.78 -15.02 0.77
C GLY A 53 -13.05 -13.83 1.43
N GLY A 54 -12.47 -14.08 2.59
CA GLY A 54 -11.61 -13.14 3.30
C GLY A 54 -12.32 -11.97 3.99
N TRP A 55 -13.66 -12.02 4.15
CA TRP A 55 -14.40 -10.97 4.86
C TRP A 55 -14.36 -11.15 6.37
N GLY A 56 -13.87 -10.12 7.07
CA GLY A 56 -13.78 -10.11 8.52
C GLY A 56 -12.59 -10.87 9.08
N ILE A 57 -12.66 -11.19 10.37
CA ILE A 57 -11.59 -11.83 11.15
C ILE A 57 -11.83 -13.33 11.39
N TRP A 58 -12.94 -13.86 10.90
CA TRP A 58 -13.31 -15.27 11.04
C TRP A 58 -13.46 -15.91 9.68
N GLU A 59 -12.75 -17.00 9.48
CA GLU A 59 -12.82 -17.83 8.26
C GLU A 59 -13.26 -19.24 8.65
N THR A 60 -14.15 -19.83 7.86
CA THR A 60 -14.60 -21.22 8.06
C THR A 60 -13.75 -22.15 7.23
N VAL A 61 -12.85 -22.90 7.88
CA VAL A 61 -12.00 -23.91 7.25
C VAL A 61 -12.41 -25.29 7.74
N ASN A 62 -12.81 -26.17 6.84
CA ASN A 62 -13.26 -27.55 7.15
C ASN A 62 -14.41 -27.63 8.19
N GLY A 63 -15.29 -26.62 8.22
CA GLY A 63 -16.40 -26.55 9.16
C GLY A 63 -16.06 -25.95 10.54
N GLU A 64 -14.80 -25.62 10.78
CA GLU A 64 -14.35 -24.93 12.01
C GLU A 64 -14.10 -23.44 11.72
N GLN A 65 -14.46 -22.58 12.67
CA GLN A 65 -14.16 -21.15 12.59
C GLN A 65 -12.73 -20.89 13.05
N LYS A 66 -11.91 -20.36 12.16
CA LYS A 66 -10.52 -19.98 12.42
C LYS A 66 -10.37 -18.45 12.37
N LEU A 67 -9.60 -17.91 13.30
CA LEU A 67 -9.25 -16.51 13.30
C LEU A 67 -8.23 -16.23 12.17
N THR A 68 -8.54 -15.26 11.30
CA THR A 68 -7.64 -14.75 10.28
C THR A 68 -7.30 -13.28 10.52
N THR A 69 -6.09 -12.86 10.21
CA THR A 69 -5.62 -11.48 10.33
C THR A 69 -5.49 -10.77 8.98
N GLU A 70 -5.83 -11.45 7.88
CA GLU A 70 -5.60 -10.96 6.51
C GLU A 70 -6.24 -9.60 6.27
N CYS A 71 -7.48 -9.40 6.70
CA CYS A 71 -8.18 -8.11 6.56
C CYS A 71 -7.44 -6.96 7.28
N ILE A 72 -6.91 -7.22 8.48
CA ILE A 72 -6.15 -6.24 9.28
C ILE A 72 -4.79 -5.96 8.62
N GLU A 73 -4.10 -6.99 8.17
CA GLU A 73 -2.81 -6.88 7.49
C GLU A 73 -2.92 -6.04 6.21
N ASN A 74 -3.97 -6.25 5.41
CA ASN A 74 -4.23 -5.48 4.19
C ASN A 74 -4.47 -4.00 4.50
N VAL A 75 -5.27 -3.68 5.52
CA VAL A 75 -5.47 -2.30 5.96
C VAL A 75 -4.15 -1.68 6.40
N ILE A 76 -3.41 -2.33 7.33
CA ILE A 76 -2.16 -1.81 7.90
C ILE A 76 -1.10 -1.59 6.81
N MET A 77 -1.00 -2.49 5.86
CA MET A 77 -0.03 -2.43 4.77
C MET A 77 -0.25 -1.20 3.86
N MET A 78 -1.51 -0.84 3.60
CA MET A 78 -1.84 0.28 2.71
C MET A 78 -1.80 1.65 3.38
N VAL A 79 -1.86 1.73 4.70
CA VAL A 79 -1.75 3.00 5.44
C VAL A 79 -0.44 3.73 5.14
N PRO A 80 0.76 3.15 5.34
CA PRO A 80 2.02 3.83 5.04
C PRO A 80 2.18 4.14 3.55
N PHE A 81 1.73 3.26 2.66
CA PHE A 81 1.78 3.50 1.22
C PHE A 81 1.05 4.79 0.84
N SER A 82 -0.22 4.89 1.20
CA SER A 82 -1.04 6.05 0.87
C SER A 82 -0.55 7.33 1.56
N ALA A 83 -0.10 7.24 2.82
CA ALA A 83 0.48 8.37 3.53
C ALA A 83 1.73 8.91 2.81
N VAL A 84 2.63 8.04 2.35
CA VAL A 84 3.84 8.43 1.62
C VAL A 84 3.53 8.95 0.22
N VAL A 85 2.55 8.36 -0.50
CA VAL A 85 2.07 8.89 -1.78
C VAL A 85 1.54 10.30 -1.61
N MET A 86 0.68 10.54 -0.60
CA MET A 86 0.15 11.88 -0.32
C MET A 86 1.25 12.84 0.14
N TRP A 87 2.23 12.39 0.92
CA TRP A 87 3.39 13.20 1.29
C TRP A 87 4.23 13.63 0.07
N THR A 88 4.34 12.76 -0.93
CA THR A 88 5.13 13.02 -2.13
C THR A 88 4.38 13.93 -3.11
N PHE A 89 3.12 13.64 -3.38
CA PHE A 89 2.35 14.28 -4.44
C PHE A 89 1.19 15.15 -3.95
N GLY A 90 0.86 15.13 -2.66
CA GLY A 90 -0.33 15.80 -2.12
C GLY A 90 -0.38 17.31 -2.35
N LYS A 91 0.77 17.98 -2.46
CA LYS A 91 0.82 19.40 -2.83
C LYS A 91 0.20 19.70 -4.19
N LYS A 92 0.26 18.75 -5.15
CA LYS A 92 -0.35 18.89 -6.48
C LYS A 92 -1.88 18.69 -6.45
N ILE A 93 -2.38 17.97 -5.44
CA ILE A 93 -3.81 17.67 -5.27
C ILE A 93 -4.57 18.83 -4.62
N GLY A 94 -3.83 19.69 -3.88
CA GLY A 94 -4.38 20.82 -3.13
C GLY A 94 -4.70 20.48 -1.68
N ASN A 95 -5.08 21.50 -0.89
CA ASN A 95 -5.25 21.38 0.57
C ASN A 95 -6.64 20.91 1.04
N SER A 96 -7.53 20.54 0.12
CA SER A 96 -8.87 20.06 0.50
C SER A 96 -8.80 18.63 1.04
N TRP A 97 -9.18 18.44 2.32
CA TRP A 97 -9.19 17.12 2.96
C TRP A 97 -10.04 16.09 2.20
N LYS A 98 -11.20 16.49 1.63
CA LYS A 98 -12.07 15.63 0.81
C LYS A 98 -11.32 15.12 -0.44
N LYS A 99 -10.60 16.02 -1.13
CA LYS A 99 -9.79 15.62 -2.29
C LYS A 99 -8.67 14.66 -1.90
N ILE A 100 -7.97 14.93 -0.79
CA ILE A 100 -6.89 14.07 -0.31
C ILE A 100 -7.42 12.67 -0.02
N LEU A 101 -8.54 12.53 0.70
CA LEU A 101 -9.13 11.23 0.99
C LEU A 101 -9.58 10.50 -0.27
N TRP A 102 -10.23 11.21 -1.18
CA TRP A 102 -10.65 10.63 -2.45
C TRP A 102 -9.47 10.09 -3.28
N TYR A 103 -8.41 10.91 -3.42
CA TYR A 103 -7.24 10.49 -4.20
C TYR A 103 -6.45 9.38 -3.50
N SER A 104 -6.33 9.39 -2.19
CA SER A 104 -5.63 8.32 -1.44
C SER A 104 -6.38 6.98 -1.56
N GLY A 105 -7.70 6.98 -1.41
CA GLY A 105 -8.53 5.80 -1.63
C GLY A 105 -8.47 5.31 -3.08
N LYS A 106 -8.61 6.22 -4.05
CA LYS A 106 -8.54 5.88 -5.48
C LYS A 106 -7.19 5.25 -5.87
N ILE A 107 -6.09 5.82 -5.39
CA ILE A 107 -4.74 5.28 -5.67
C ILE A 107 -4.55 3.91 -5.04
N ALA A 108 -4.97 3.73 -3.79
CA ALA A 108 -4.91 2.43 -3.11
C ALA A 108 -5.79 1.39 -3.82
N PHE A 109 -6.99 1.76 -4.27
CA PHE A 109 -7.88 0.89 -5.04
C PHE A 109 -7.26 0.43 -6.36
N ILE A 110 -6.71 1.38 -7.15
CA ILE A 110 -6.05 1.04 -8.43
C ILE A 110 -4.82 0.17 -8.19
N PHE A 111 -4.03 0.47 -7.17
CA PHE A 111 -2.84 -0.30 -6.84
C PHE A 111 -3.21 -1.73 -6.39
N SER A 112 -4.25 -1.86 -5.54
CA SER A 112 -4.75 -3.16 -5.09
C SER A 112 -5.27 -4.01 -6.25
N ILE A 113 -6.11 -3.45 -7.14
CA ILE A 113 -6.56 -4.17 -8.35
C ILE A 113 -5.36 -4.62 -9.19
N SER A 114 -4.33 -3.78 -9.32
CA SER A 114 -3.13 -4.15 -10.09
C SER A 114 -2.40 -5.35 -9.47
N ILE A 115 -2.32 -5.43 -8.15
CA ILE A 115 -1.76 -6.57 -7.43
C ILE A 115 -2.60 -7.82 -7.65
N GLU A 116 -3.92 -7.73 -7.43
CA GLU A 116 -4.84 -8.85 -7.62
C GLU A 116 -4.81 -9.40 -9.06
N MET A 117 -4.74 -8.50 -10.05
CA MET A 117 -4.60 -8.90 -11.45
C MET A 117 -3.25 -9.58 -11.73
N LEU A 118 -2.16 -9.12 -11.12
CA LEU A 118 -0.87 -9.80 -11.21
C LEU A 118 -0.89 -11.17 -10.56
N GLN A 119 -1.51 -11.32 -9.40
CA GLN A 119 -1.69 -12.61 -8.74
C GLN A 119 -2.50 -13.58 -9.58
N LEU A 120 -3.59 -13.09 -10.19
CA LEU A 120 -4.42 -13.86 -11.12
C LEU A 120 -3.60 -14.36 -12.32
N LEU A 121 -2.85 -13.48 -12.98
CA LEU A 121 -2.04 -13.80 -14.16
C LEU A 121 -0.90 -14.78 -13.84
N LEU A 122 -0.26 -14.60 -12.69
CA LEU A 122 0.88 -15.41 -12.25
C LEU A 122 0.46 -16.66 -11.45
N ARG A 123 -0.84 -16.86 -11.20
CA ARG A 123 -1.40 -17.91 -10.35
C ARG A 123 -0.77 -17.98 -8.95
N LEU A 124 -0.63 -16.79 -8.33
CA LEU A 124 -0.05 -16.59 -7.00
C LEU A 124 -1.17 -16.33 -5.97
N GLY A 125 -1.79 -17.41 -5.47
CA GLY A 125 -2.89 -17.29 -4.52
C GLY A 125 -4.26 -17.13 -5.17
N THR A 126 -5.23 -16.65 -4.41
CA THR A 126 -6.63 -16.45 -4.83
C THR A 126 -6.92 -14.97 -5.02
N PHE A 127 -7.67 -14.63 -6.06
CA PHE A 127 -8.22 -13.29 -6.27
C PHE A 127 -9.36 -13.05 -5.27
N GLN A 128 -9.27 -12.03 -4.43
CA GLN A 128 -10.27 -11.73 -3.40
C GLN A 128 -10.74 -10.27 -3.47
N LEU A 129 -12.07 -10.08 -3.52
CA LEU A 129 -12.66 -8.73 -3.47
C LEU A 129 -12.48 -8.04 -2.11
N SER A 130 -12.43 -8.82 -1.04
CA SER A 130 -12.15 -8.34 0.30
C SER A 130 -10.78 -7.65 0.40
N ASP A 131 -9.75 -8.17 -0.26
CA ASP A 131 -8.42 -7.58 -0.29
C ASP A 131 -8.44 -6.18 -0.91
N ILE A 132 -9.15 -6.03 -2.04
CA ILE A 132 -9.33 -4.72 -2.70
C ILE A 132 -10.05 -3.75 -1.77
N PHE A 133 -11.08 -4.20 -1.06
CA PHE A 133 -11.83 -3.37 -0.12
C PHE A 133 -10.97 -2.92 1.06
N TYR A 134 -10.32 -3.85 1.78
CA TYR A 134 -9.51 -3.54 2.95
C TYR A 134 -8.28 -2.70 2.60
N ASN A 135 -7.65 -2.96 1.47
CA ASN A 135 -6.56 -2.14 0.94
C ASN A 135 -7.03 -0.70 0.66
N THR A 136 -8.23 -0.54 0.09
CA THR A 136 -8.82 0.80 -0.15
C THR A 136 -9.10 1.53 1.15
N VAL A 137 -9.66 0.85 2.15
CA VAL A 137 -9.88 1.41 3.49
C VAL A 137 -8.56 1.86 4.12
N GLY A 138 -7.53 1.02 4.07
CA GLY A 138 -6.17 1.37 4.51
C GLY A 138 -5.63 2.62 3.79
N GLY A 139 -5.91 2.72 2.49
CA GLY A 139 -5.57 3.90 1.69
C GLY A 139 -6.22 5.18 2.19
N VAL A 140 -7.51 5.14 2.51
CA VAL A 140 -8.24 6.29 3.08
C VAL A 140 -7.68 6.68 4.44
N ILE A 141 -7.39 5.70 5.32
CA ILE A 141 -6.77 5.93 6.63
C ILE A 141 -5.40 6.61 6.48
N GLY A 142 -4.56 6.16 5.54
CA GLY A 142 -3.27 6.81 5.23
C GLY A 142 -3.43 8.26 4.78
N GLY A 143 -4.48 8.55 3.99
CA GLY A 143 -4.86 9.92 3.62
C GLY A 143 -5.27 10.78 4.81
N LEU A 144 -6.04 10.21 5.76
CA LEU A 144 -6.41 10.87 7.02
C LEU A 144 -5.17 11.21 7.87
N MET A 145 -4.24 10.27 8.01
CA MET A 145 -2.99 10.51 8.73
C MET A 145 -2.19 11.65 8.11
N TYR A 146 -2.09 11.68 6.78
CA TYR A 146 -1.44 12.79 6.08
C TYR A 146 -2.13 14.14 6.36
N CYS A 147 -3.47 14.20 6.32
CA CYS A 147 -4.23 15.40 6.68
C CYS A 147 -3.96 15.85 8.11
N ALA A 148 -3.92 14.91 9.06
CA ALA A 148 -3.64 15.21 10.47
C ALA A 148 -2.22 15.81 10.65
N VAL A 149 -1.22 15.24 9.98
CA VAL A 149 0.17 15.76 10.02
C VAL A 149 0.26 17.18 9.43
N ILE A 150 -0.42 17.45 8.31
CA ILE A 150 -0.43 18.81 7.74
C ILE A 150 -1.09 19.81 8.70
N LYS A 151 -2.22 19.40 9.30
CA LYS A 151 -2.93 20.26 10.25
C LYS A 151 -2.06 20.55 11.47
N ALA A 152 -1.43 19.53 12.06
CA ALA A 152 -0.52 19.70 13.20
C ALA A 152 0.64 20.67 12.90
N ARG A 153 1.24 20.58 11.70
CA ARG A 153 2.33 21.47 11.28
C ARG A 153 1.93 22.95 11.08
N LYS A 154 0.64 23.25 11.01
CA LYS A 154 0.17 24.64 10.94
C LYS A 154 0.03 25.31 12.31
N TYR A 155 -0.01 24.50 13.37
CA TYR A 155 -0.15 24.97 14.75
C TYR A 155 1.20 24.99 15.51
N LEU A 156 2.26 24.44 14.91
CA LEU A 156 3.66 24.53 15.36
C LEU A 156 4.41 25.60 14.57
#